data_84a4d9abd275dd98e27a6d9e5ef476ef
#
_entry.id   84a4d9abd275dd98e27a6d9e5ef476ef
#
_cell.length_a   1.000
_cell.length_b   1.000
_cell.length_c   1.000
_cell.angle_alpha   90.00
_cell.angle_beta   90.00
_cell.angle_gamma   90.00
#
_symmetry.space_group_name_H-M   'P 1'
#
loop_
_entity.id
_entity.type
_entity.pdbx_description
1 polymer ?
#
loop_
_entity_poly.entity_id
_entity_poly.type
_entity_poly.pdbx_seq_one_letter_code
_entity_poly.pdbx_strand_id
1 'polypeptide(L)'
;AVSTTYMKVDGESSKQKTIMYLKKNSKGKTITYVSLDGKKYYKMDMSGIEDSLKSIDTDIYSNTRIVKENVKVNKVNAVQISAEISGKDLGDAMTEIFSGLGLGDEFSFDTSALQPIKVNIWIDQKTYLPIKLSTDMTAFVNDYMELLVQSLEMEGEEDTTALKMNYTKASSTVTYSKYNKAADFKIPKACK
;
A
#
# COMPACT_ATOMS: atom_id res chain seq x y z
N ALA A 1 -6.96 -4.89 -9.41
CA ALA A 1 -7.29 -4.45 -8.04
C ALA A 1 -7.84 -3.03 -8.06
N VAL A 2 -8.62 -2.68 -7.07
CA VAL A 2 -9.08 -1.31 -6.82
C VAL A 2 -8.78 -1.00 -5.37
N SER A 3 -8.01 0.05 -5.12
CA SER A 3 -7.73 0.58 -3.79
C SER A 3 -8.38 1.95 -3.62
N THR A 4 -8.73 2.30 -2.41
CA THR A 4 -9.16 3.65 -2.05
C THR A 4 -8.31 4.11 -0.88
N THR A 5 -7.57 5.20 -1.11
CA THR A 5 -6.75 5.86 -0.11
C THR A 5 -7.42 7.16 0.29
N TYR A 6 -7.47 7.41 1.58
CA TYR A 6 -7.97 8.65 2.15
C TYR A 6 -6.86 9.31 2.94
N MET A 7 -6.61 10.59 2.67
CA MET A 7 -5.61 11.41 3.36
C MET A 7 -6.23 12.71 3.82
N LYS A 8 -5.81 13.20 4.97
CA LYS A 8 -6.12 14.53 5.47
C LYS A 8 -4.82 15.19 5.93
N VAL A 9 -4.44 16.25 5.24
CA VAL A 9 -3.21 17.00 5.42
C VAL A 9 -3.59 18.46 5.70
N ASP A 10 -3.08 19.03 6.77
CA ASP A 10 -3.30 20.45 7.14
C ASP A 10 -4.77 20.91 7.08
N GLY A 11 -5.68 20.01 7.44
CA GLY A 11 -7.12 20.26 7.42
C GLY A 11 -7.81 19.97 6.10
N GLU A 12 -7.10 19.86 4.99
CA GLU A 12 -7.64 19.48 3.70
C GLU A 12 -7.76 17.96 3.55
N SER A 13 -8.89 17.52 3.00
CA SER A 13 -9.16 16.08 2.82
C SER A 13 -9.07 15.71 1.35
N SER A 14 -8.34 14.65 1.05
CA SER A 14 -8.28 14.05 -0.27
C SER A 14 -8.70 12.59 -0.22
N LYS A 15 -9.36 12.15 -1.29
CA LYS A 15 -9.72 10.75 -1.51
C LYS A 15 -9.26 10.34 -2.89
N GLN A 16 -8.34 9.40 -2.93
CA GLN A 16 -7.78 8.89 -4.18
C GLN A 16 -8.24 7.45 -4.40
N LYS A 17 -8.74 7.18 -5.60
CA LYS A 17 -9.07 5.84 -6.05
C LYS A 17 -8.03 5.38 -7.05
N THR A 18 -7.22 4.41 -6.65
CA THR A 18 -6.23 3.79 -7.53
C THR A 18 -6.82 2.54 -8.19
N ILE A 19 -6.73 2.46 -9.50
CA ILE A 19 -7.12 1.27 -10.27
C ILE A 19 -5.85 0.65 -10.83
N MET A 20 -5.66 -0.64 -10.59
CA MET A 20 -4.49 -1.37 -11.05
C MET A 20 -4.92 -2.61 -11.83
N TYR A 21 -4.36 -2.76 -13.03
CA TYR A 21 -4.46 -3.96 -13.85
C TYR A 21 -3.10 -4.63 -13.95
N LEU A 22 -3.05 -5.91 -13.62
CA LEU A 22 -1.85 -6.75 -13.78
C LEU A 22 -2.16 -7.82 -14.82
N LYS A 23 -1.31 -7.95 -15.81
CA LYS A 23 -1.43 -8.97 -16.86
C LYS A 23 -0.08 -9.51 -17.25
N LYS A 24 0.03 -10.84 -17.36
CA LYS A 24 1.22 -11.45 -17.94
C LYS A 24 1.20 -11.27 -19.46
N ASN A 25 2.33 -10.87 -20.02
CA ASN A 25 2.52 -10.84 -21.48
C ASN A 25 2.85 -12.25 -22.01
N SER A 26 3.03 -12.37 -23.33
CA SER A 26 3.38 -13.64 -23.99
C SER A 26 4.73 -14.22 -23.55
N LYS A 27 5.59 -13.43 -22.93
CA LYS A 27 6.89 -13.85 -22.38
C LYS A 27 6.82 -14.18 -20.89
N GLY A 28 5.60 -14.21 -20.29
CA GLY A 28 5.39 -14.50 -18.87
C GLY A 28 5.69 -13.31 -17.92
N LYS A 29 6.14 -12.16 -18.45
CA LYS A 29 6.44 -10.97 -17.65
C LYS A 29 5.15 -10.25 -17.25
N THR A 30 5.03 -9.88 -16.01
CA THR A 30 3.89 -9.08 -15.51
C THR A 30 4.03 -7.62 -15.96
N ILE A 31 2.99 -7.12 -16.60
CA ILE A 31 2.84 -5.71 -16.95
C ILE A 31 1.77 -5.14 -16.04
N THR A 32 2.08 -4.04 -15.38
CA THR A 32 1.18 -3.30 -14.51
C THR A 32 0.74 -2.01 -15.16
N TYR A 33 -0.54 -1.73 -15.13
CA TYR A 33 -1.13 -0.46 -15.54
C TYR A 33 -1.82 0.15 -14.34
N VAL A 34 -1.46 1.37 -13.97
CA VAL A 34 -1.98 2.10 -12.81
C VAL A 34 -2.70 3.35 -13.26
N SER A 35 -3.84 3.61 -12.68
CA SER A 35 -4.57 4.87 -12.84
C SER A 35 -4.97 5.44 -11.49
N LEU A 36 -4.75 6.73 -11.31
CA LEU A 36 -5.12 7.49 -10.10
C LEU A 36 -6.47 8.21 -10.24
N ASP A 37 -7.02 8.28 -11.45
CA ASP A 37 -8.27 8.99 -11.76
C ASP A 37 -9.30 8.12 -12.51
N GLY A 38 -8.91 6.88 -12.86
CA GLY A 38 -9.71 5.98 -13.68
C GLY A 38 -9.79 6.35 -15.18
N LYS A 39 -9.11 7.41 -15.61
CA LYS A 39 -9.13 7.91 -16.98
C LYS A 39 -7.81 7.69 -17.73
N LYS A 40 -6.70 8.09 -17.11
CA LYS A 40 -5.36 7.88 -17.64
C LYS A 40 -4.70 6.70 -16.95
N TYR A 41 -4.01 5.86 -17.71
CA TYR A 41 -3.29 4.70 -17.22
C TYR A 41 -1.81 4.83 -17.57
N TYR A 42 -0.99 4.61 -16.58
CA TYR A 42 0.46 4.60 -16.72
C TYR A 42 0.92 3.15 -16.70
N LYS A 43 1.70 2.77 -17.72
CA LYS A 43 2.35 1.47 -17.75
C LYS A 43 3.60 1.52 -16.89
N MET A 44 3.68 0.65 -15.91
CA MET A 44 4.83 0.51 -15.03
C MET A 44 5.50 -0.84 -15.27
N ASP A 45 6.82 -0.82 -15.38
CA ASP A 45 7.62 -2.04 -15.36
C ASP A 45 7.91 -2.39 -13.90
N MET A 46 7.18 -3.37 -13.38
CA MET A 46 7.30 -3.83 -12.00
C MET A 46 8.26 -5.02 -11.86
N SER A 47 9.06 -5.33 -12.88
CA SER A 47 9.91 -6.54 -12.85
C SER A 47 10.99 -6.49 -11.78
N GLY A 48 11.47 -5.32 -11.39
CA GLY A 48 12.38 -5.16 -10.26
C GLY A 48 11.67 -5.24 -8.90
N ILE A 49 10.40 -4.86 -8.85
CA ILE A 49 9.60 -4.81 -7.61
C ILE A 49 8.92 -6.16 -7.32
N GLU A 50 8.64 -6.98 -8.35
CA GLU A 50 8.01 -8.30 -8.16
C GLU A 50 8.82 -9.21 -7.25
N ASP A 51 10.13 -9.17 -7.32
CA ASP A 51 10.99 -10.03 -6.50
C ASP A 51 11.09 -9.48 -5.07
N SER A 52 11.14 -8.16 -4.89
CA SER A 52 11.06 -7.52 -3.57
C SER A 52 9.69 -7.77 -2.91
N LEU A 53 8.59 -7.71 -3.67
CA LEU A 53 7.25 -8.02 -3.14
C LEU A 53 7.07 -9.51 -2.79
N LYS A 54 7.77 -10.43 -3.46
CA LYS A 54 7.77 -11.85 -3.10
C LYS A 54 8.59 -12.15 -1.85
N SER A 55 9.58 -11.32 -1.54
CA SER A 55 10.40 -11.43 -0.33
C SER A 55 9.70 -10.87 0.91
N ILE A 56 8.58 -10.18 0.76
CA ILE A 56 7.74 -9.79 1.91
C ILE A 56 7.16 -11.07 2.50
N ASP A 57 7.79 -11.55 3.56
CA ASP A 57 7.37 -12.75 4.28
C ASP A 57 5.97 -12.56 4.86
N THR A 58 5.20 -13.63 4.94
CA THR A 58 3.89 -13.63 5.60
C THR A 58 4.01 -13.35 7.10
N ASP A 59 5.20 -13.48 7.66
CA ASP A 59 5.51 -13.23 9.07
C ASP A 59 5.61 -11.73 9.44
N ILE A 60 5.39 -10.83 8.47
CA ILE A 60 5.32 -9.37 8.74
C ILE A 60 4.18 -8.97 9.70
N TYR A 61 3.19 -9.85 9.87
CA TYR A 61 2.05 -9.59 10.74
C TYR A 61 2.35 -10.03 12.17
N SER A 62 2.32 -9.10 13.09
CA SER A 62 2.44 -9.31 14.54
C SER A 62 1.15 -8.95 15.27
N ASN A 63 1.07 -9.26 16.56
CA ASN A 63 -0.04 -8.90 17.44
C ASN A 63 -1.43 -9.27 16.89
N THR A 64 -1.49 -10.40 16.16
CA THR A 64 -2.70 -10.87 15.49
C THR A 64 -3.74 -11.33 16.51
N ARG A 65 -4.95 -10.79 16.42
CA ARG A 65 -6.08 -11.17 17.30
C ARG A 65 -7.42 -11.06 16.57
N ILE A 66 -8.37 -11.91 16.94
CA ILE A 66 -9.76 -11.78 16.52
C ILE A 66 -10.37 -10.58 17.29
N VAL A 67 -10.89 -9.62 16.54
CA VAL A 67 -11.57 -8.44 17.09
C VAL A 67 -13.07 -8.68 17.18
N LYS A 68 -13.64 -9.28 16.14
CA LYS A 68 -15.07 -9.54 16.07
C LYS A 68 -15.38 -10.72 15.16
N GLU A 69 -16.25 -11.59 15.63
CA GLU A 69 -16.82 -12.67 14.83
C GLU A 69 -18.17 -12.25 14.23
N ASN A 70 -18.61 -12.95 13.19
CA ASN A 70 -19.91 -12.78 12.55
C ASN A 70 -20.21 -11.35 12.08
N VAL A 71 -19.20 -10.66 11.53
CA VAL A 71 -19.35 -9.34 10.91
C VAL A 71 -19.87 -9.48 9.49
N LYS A 72 -20.86 -8.69 9.11
CA LYS A 72 -21.30 -8.66 7.71
C LYS A 72 -20.51 -7.62 6.91
N VAL A 73 -19.80 -8.09 5.88
CA VAL A 73 -19.09 -7.26 4.90
C VAL A 73 -19.64 -7.60 3.51
N ASN A 74 -20.26 -6.65 2.83
CA ASN A 74 -20.86 -6.87 1.50
C ASN A 74 -21.78 -8.12 1.45
N LYS A 75 -22.62 -8.31 2.48
CA LYS A 75 -23.53 -9.46 2.65
C LYS A 75 -22.85 -10.80 2.95
N VAL A 76 -21.54 -10.84 3.12
CA VAL A 76 -20.76 -12.02 3.48
C VAL A 76 -20.52 -12.02 4.99
N ASN A 77 -20.68 -13.16 5.66
CA ASN A 77 -20.32 -13.31 7.07
C ASN A 77 -18.79 -13.48 7.16
N ALA A 78 -18.17 -12.66 7.97
CA ALA A 78 -16.72 -12.59 8.10
C ALA A 78 -16.29 -12.59 9.58
N VAL A 79 -15.04 -12.97 9.80
CA VAL A 79 -14.29 -12.70 11.02
C VAL A 79 -13.42 -11.49 10.76
N GLN A 80 -13.42 -10.54 11.68
CA GLN A 80 -12.48 -9.41 11.68
C GLN A 80 -11.28 -9.74 12.55
N ILE A 81 -10.12 -9.67 11.96
CA ILE A 81 -8.83 -9.84 12.61
C ILE A 81 -8.12 -8.49 12.62
N SER A 82 -7.51 -8.12 13.74
CA SER A 82 -6.54 -7.03 13.82
C SER A 82 -5.14 -7.62 13.87
N ALA A 83 -4.22 -6.96 13.18
CA ALA A 83 -2.79 -7.27 13.21
C ALA A 83 -1.99 -5.96 13.11
N GLU A 84 -0.69 -6.06 13.32
CA GLU A 84 0.25 -4.97 13.11
C GLU A 84 1.32 -5.39 12.11
N ILE A 85 1.72 -4.48 11.24
CA ILE A 85 2.89 -4.63 10.37
C ILE A 85 3.99 -3.78 10.97
N SER A 86 5.19 -4.34 11.09
CA SER A 86 6.37 -3.63 11.55
C SER A 86 6.63 -2.39 10.68
N GLY A 87 6.78 -1.23 11.31
CA GLY A 87 7.15 -0.01 10.62
C GLY A 87 8.53 -0.12 9.96
N LYS A 88 9.47 -0.75 10.68
CA LYS A 88 10.81 -1.02 10.16
C LYS A 88 10.76 -1.85 8.87
N ASP A 89 10.09 -3.01 8.90
CA ASP A 89 10.06 -3.92 7.73
C ASP A 89 9.41 -3.26 6.53
N LEU A 90 8.36 -2.45 6.75
CA LEU A 90 7.73 -1.69 5.68
C LEU A 90 8.63 -0.56 5.18
N GLY A 91 9.32 0.15 6.06
CA GLY A 91 10.28 1.18 5.71
C GLY A 91 11.43 0.63 4.87
N ASP A 92 12.00 -0.50 5.28
CA ASP A 92 13.05 -1.20 4.53
C ASP A 92 12.56 -1.60 3.12
N ALA A 93 11.34 -2.16 3.01
CA ALA A 93 10.74 -2.50 1.73
C ALA A 93 10.50 -1.26 0.84
N MET A 94 10.11 -0.13 1.41
CA MET A 94 9.97 1.13 0.67
C MET A 94 11.33 1.63 0.17
N THR A 95 12.36 1.57 0.99
CA THR A 95 13.74 1.93 0.61
C THR A 95 14.22 1.07 -0.56
N GLU A 96 14.00 -0.25 -0.51
CA GLU A 96 14.33 -1.14 -1.65
C GLU A 96 13.57 -0.75 -2.93
N ILE A 97 12.29 -0.39 -2.82
CA ILE A 97 11.49 0.05 -3.97
C ILE A 97 12.07 1.33 -4.57
N PHE A 98 12.42 2.32 -3.75
CA PHE A 98 13.03 3.56 -4.22
C PHE A 98 14.41 3.34 -4.83
N SER A 99 15.25 2.49 -4.23
CA SER A 99 16.52 2.06 -4.82
C SER A 99 16.32 1.41 -6.18
N GLY A 100 15.33 0.52 -6.31
CA GLY A 100 14.99 -0.11 -7.60
C GLY A 100 14.50 0.86 -8.68
N LEU A 101 14.00 2.03 -8.27
CA LEU A 101 13.60 3.13 -9.16
C LEU A 101 14.75 4.10 -9.47
N GLY A 102 15.96 3.87 -8.94
CA GLY A 102 17.13 4.71 -9.12
C GLY A 102 17.16 5.93 -8.18
N LEU A 103 16.35 5.93 -7.12
CA LEU A 103 16.27 6.99 -6.11
C LEU A 103 16.91 6.55 -4.77
N GLY A 104 17.62 5.42 -4.75
CA GLY A 104 17.98 4.69 -3.55
C GLY A 104 18.93 5.40 -2.59
N ASP A 105 19.90 6.12 -3.10
CA ASP A 105 20.95 6.71 -2.25
C ASP A 105 20.43 7.94 -1.48
N GLU A 106 19.45 8.64 -2.03
CA GLU A 106 18.83 9.84 -1.45
C GLU A 106 17.79 9.52 -0.36
N PHE A 107 17.32 8.26 -0.28
CA PHE A 107 16.27 7.83 0.64
C PHE A 107 16.71 6.75 1.63
N SER A 108 18.02 6.69 1.94
CA SER A 108 18.56 5.75 2.92
C SER A 108 18.60 6.38 4.31
N PHE A 109 17.69 5.98 5.18
CA PHE A 109 17.64 6.41 6.58
C PHE A 109 17.27 5.25 7.51
N ASP A 110 17.52 5.42 8.82
CA ASP A 110 17.19 4.40 9.81
C ASP A 110 15.69 4.27 10.00
N THR A 111 15.13 3.17 9.51
CA THR A 111 13.70 2.83 9.59
C THR A 111 13.27 2.25 10.93
N SER A 112 14.21 2.02 11.87
CA SER A 112 13.96 1.35 13.17
C SER A 112 12.99 2.13 14.07
N ALA A 113 12.89 3.45 13.90
CA ALA A 113 12.00 4.33 14.66
C ALA A 113 10.56 4.39 14.12
N LEU A 114 10.31 3.84 12.92
CA LEU A 114 9.00 3.91 12.28
C LEU A 114 7.93 3.14 13.08
N GLN A 115 6.80 3.79 13.32
CA GLN A 115 5.68 3.19 14.05
C GLN A 115 5.02 2.06 13.26
N PRO A 116 4.55 1.00 13.95
CA PRO A 116 3.86 -0.09 13.30
C PRO A 116 2.52 0.36 12.70
N ILE A 117 2.15 -0.24 11.57
CA ILE A 117 0.89 0.00 10.91
C ILE A 117 -0.18 -0.96 11.43
N LYS A 118 -1.30 -0.42 11.87
CA LYS A 118 -2.47 -1.22 12.26
C LYS A 118 -3.26 -1.66 11.04
N VAL A 119 -3.49 -2.96 10.96
CA VAL A 119 -4.21 -3.61 9.86
C VAL A 119 -5.46 -4.31 10.40
N ASN A 120 -6.59 -4.10 9.74
CA ASN A 120 -7.79 -4.88 9.95
C ASN A 120 -8.07 -5.72 8.71
N ILE A 121 -8.27 -7.01 8.89
CA ILE A 121 -8.52 -7.97 7.82
C ILE A 121 -9.88 -8.64 8.11
N TRP A 122 -10.76 -8.68 7.11
CA TRP A 122 -12.02 -9.41 7.17
C TRP A 122 -11.91 -10.65 6.31
N ILE A 123 -12.07 -11.80 6.93
CA ILE A 123 -11.98 -13.13 6.30
C ILE A 123 -13.36 -13.74 6.22
N ASP A 124 -13.77 -14.15 5.04
CA ASP A 124 -15.02 -14.90 4.80
C ASP A 124 -14.97 -16.22 5.59
N GLN A 125 -15.95 -16.42 6.48
CA GLN A 125 -16.04 -17.63 7.32
C GLN A 125 -16.25 -18.92 6.54
N LYS A 126 -16.75 -18.84 5.31
CA LYS A 126 -17.03 -20.01 4.47
C LYS A 126 -15.85 -20.41 3.60
N THR A 127 -15.17 -19.42 3.02
CA THR A 127 -14.10 -19.67 2.03
C THR A 127 -12.70 -19.48 2.62
N TYR A 128 -12.60 -18.89 3.81
CA TYR A 128 -11.35 -18.52 4.49
C TYR A 128 -10.49 -17.54 3.68
N LEU A 129 -11.09 -16.84 2.72
CA LEU A 129 -10.40 -15.86 1.90
C LEU A 129 -10.62 -14.43 2.43
N PRO A 130 -9.62 -13.54 2.34
CA PRO A 130 -9.78 -12.15 2.74
C PRO A 130 -10.75 -11.43 1.79
N ILE A 131 -11.72 -10.73 2.33
CA ILE A 131 -12.72 -9.97 1.55
C ILE A 131 -12.54 -8.47 1.67
N LYS A 132 -11.87 -8.02 2.73
CA LYS A 132 -11.54 -6.62 2.95
C LYS A 132 -10.27 -6.52 3.79
N LEU A 133 -9.45 -5.53 3.49
CA LEU A 133 -8.31 -5.10 4.28
C LEU A 133 -8.40 -3.60 4.48
N SER A 134 -8.13 -3.12 5.68
CA SER A 134 -8.05 -1.68 5.98
C SER A 134 -6.84 -1.41 6.84
N THR A 135 -6.05 -0.42 6.45
CA THR A 135 -4.86 0.02 7.16
C THR A 135 -5.02 1.45 7.65
N ASP A 136 -4.51 1.73 8.84
CA ASP A 136 -4.27 3.08 9.32
C ASP A 136 -2.76 3.30 9.33
N MET A 137 -2.32 4.20 8.49
CA MET A 137 -0.90 4.51 8.26
C MET A 137 -0.53 5.91 8.76
N THR A 138 -1.40 6.54 9.55
CA THR A 138 -1.24 7.95 9.90
C THR A 138 0.07 8.22 10.64
N ALA A 139 0.37 7.45 11.69
CA ALA A 139 1.62 7.59 12.43
C ALA A 139 2.82 7.27 11.53
N PHE A 140 2.79 6.14 10.85
CA PHE A 140 3.86 5.71 9.96
C PHE A 140 4.22 6.77 8.90
N VAL A 141 3.21 7.36 8.23
CA VAL A 141 3.47 8.38 7.19
C VAL A 141 4.09 9.64 7.78
N ASN A 142 3.65 10.08 8.97
CA ASN A 142 4.26 11.23 9.64
C ASN A 142 5.72 10.95 10.01
N ASP A 143 5.99 9.81 10.65
CA ASP A 143 7.34 9.41 11.05
C ASP A 143 8.25 9.27 9.81
N TYR A 144 7.74 8.65 8.73
CA TYR A 144 8.47 8.49 7.47
C TYR A 144 8.83 9.83 6.82
N MET A 145 7.86 10.75 6.77
CA MET A 145 8.09 12.10 6.21
C MET A 145 9.08 12.91 7.06
N GLU A 146 9.03 12.75 8.38
CA GLU A 146 9.99 13.38 9.28
C GLU A 146 11.42 12.87 9.04
N LEU A 147 11.61 11.55 8.95
CA LEU A 147 12.91 10.96 8.64
C LEU A 147 13.43 11.39 7.26
N LEU A 148 12.56 11.45 6.26
CA LEU A 148 12.90 11.94 4.93
C LEU A 148 13.39 13.39 4.96
N VAL A 149 12.67 14.28 5.65
CA VAL A 149 13.07 15.68 5.80
C VAL A 149 14.42 15.78 6.50
N GLN A 150 14.62 15.04 7.59
CA GLN A 150 15.89 15.04 8.32
C GLN A 150 17.05 14.57 7.44
N SER A 151 16.85 13.52 6.63
CA SER A 151 17.88 13.03 5.69
C SER A 151 18.27 14.10 4.67
N LEU A 152 17.31 14.75 4.04
CA LEU A 152 17.56 15.79 3.05
C LEU A 152 18.24 17.03 3.66
N GLU A 153 17.84 17.47 4.86
CA GLU A 153 18.49 18.56 5.58
C GLU A 153 19.95 18.23 5.93
N MET A 154 20.25 16.97 6.23
CA MET A 154 21.64 16.52 6.49
C MET A 154 22.48 16.51 5.22
N GLU A 155 21.89 16.29 4.05
CA GLU A 155 22.57 16.35 2.75
C GLU A 155 22.72 17.78 2.21
N GLY A 156 22.19 18.77 2.91
CA GLY A 156 22.34 20.20 2.60
C GLY A 156 21.24 20.80 1.71
N GLU A 157 20.12 20.10 1.57
CA GLU A 157 18.93 20.68 0.92
C GLU A 157 18.32 21.78 1.80
N GLU A 158 18.35 23.01 1.32
CA GLU A 158 17.93 24.20 2.10
C GLU A 158 16.40 24.38 2.17
N ASP A 159 15.63 23.87 1.20
CA ASP A 159 14.17 24.05 1.15
C ASP A 159 13.41 22.73 1.23
N THR A 160 13.25 22.24 2.44
CA THR A 160 12.41 21.07 2.76
C THR A 160 10.98 21.45 3.16
N THR A 161 10.61 22.74 3.10
CA THR A 161 9.32 23.27 3.61
C THR A 161 8.12 22.57 2.99
N ALA A 162 8.18 22.28 1.68
CA ALA A 162 7.09 21.58 0.97
C ALA A 162 6.86 20.13 1.42
N LEU A 163 7.84 19.51 2.09
CA LEU A 163 7.77 18.13 2.60
C LEU A 163 7.30 18.09 4.06
N LYS A 164 7.29 19.21 4.79
CA LYS A 164 6.84 19.30 6.18
C LYS A 164 5.31 19.31 6.25
N MET A 165 4.69 18.18 5.96
CA MET A 165 3.24 17.99 5.96
C MET A 165 2.79 17.23 7.21
N ASN A 166 1.71 17.69 7.85
CA ASN A 166 1.09 17.00 8.97
C ASN A 166 -0.14 16.21 8.52
N TYR A 167 0.02 14.89 8.48
CA TYR A 167 -1.07 13.98 8.16
C TYR A 167 -1.90 13.71 9.41
N THR A 168 -3.11 14.27 9.46
CA THR A 168 -4.07 13.97 10.53
C THR A 168 -4.86 12.69 10.26
N LYS A 169 -4.82 12.19 9.02
CA LYS A 169 -5.34 10.89 8.63
C LYS A 169 -4.70 10.40 7.33
N ALA A 170 -4.15 9.19 7.39
CA ALA A 170 -3.72 8.42 6.22
C ALA A 170 -4.24 6.99 6.36
N SER A 171 -5.16 6.57 5.51
CA SER A 171 -5.75 5.22 5.59
C SER A 171 -6.01 4.64 4.21
N SER A 172 -5.91 3.34 4.09
CA SER A 172 -6.22 2.61 2.87
C SER A 172 -7.25 1.51 3.13
N THR A 173 -8.09 1.26 2.14
CA THR A 173 -9.04 0.14 2.16
C THR A 173 -8.99 -0.59 0.83
N VAL A 174 -8.76 -1.89 0.90
CA VAL A 174 -8.80 -2.80 -0.24
C VAL A 174 -9.96 -3.77 -0.07
N THR A 175 -10.74 -3.96 -1.11
CA THR A 175 -11.82 -4.95 -1.13
C THR A 175 -11.52 -6.01 -2.18
N TYR A 176 -11.62 -7.26 -1.76
CA TYR A 176 -11.39 -8.43 -2.61
C TYR A 176 -12.72 -9.08 -2.98
N SER A 177 -12.85 -9.52 -4.21
CA SER A 177 -14.04 -10.21 -4.68
C SER A 177 -13.75 -11.12 -5.87
N LYS A 178 -14.69 -12.02 -6.17
CA LYS A 178 -14.64 -12.89 -7.35
C LYS A 178 -13.37 -13.75 -7.43
N TYR A 179 -12.93 -14.28 -6.32
CA TYR A 179 -11.80 -15.22 -6.28
C TYR A 179 -12.02 -16.37 -7.26
N ASN A 180 -11.03 -16.62 -8.13
CA ASN A 180 -11.05 -17.63 -9.19
C ASN A 180 -12.26 -17.53 -10.16
N LYS A 181 -13.00 -16.41 -10.12
CA LYS A 181 -14.17 -16.13 -10.98
C LYS A 181 -14.06 -14.78 -11.67
N ALA A 182 -12.91 -14.14 -11.63
CA ALA A 182 -12.68 -12.92 -12.40
C ALA A 182 -12.75 -13.28 -13.89
N ALA A 183 -13.70 -12.68 -14.60
CA ALA A 183 -13.73 -12.81 -16.04
C ALA A 183 -12.44 -12.26 -16.63
N ASP A 184 -12.01 -12.85 -17.74
CA ASP A 184 -10.88 -12.28 -18.48
C ASP A 184 -11.20 -10.82 -18.83
N PHE A 185 -10.33 -9.90 -18.46
CA PHE A 185 -10.57 -8.48 -18.67
C PHE A 185 -9.72 -7.97 -19.84
N LYS A 186 -10.31 -7.10 -20.64
CA LYS A 186 -9.57 -6.36 -21.66
C LYS A 186 -8.90 -5.16 -20.99
N ILE A 187 -7.60 -5.01 -21.22
CA ILE A 187 -6.89 -3.81 -20.81
C ILE A 187 -7.56 -2.61 -21.49
N PRO A 188 -7.95 -1.56 -20.74
CA PRO A 188 -8.58 -0.38 -21.33
C PRO A 188 -7.75 0.22 -22.47
N LYS A 189 -8.42 0.76 -23.50
CA LYS A 189 -7.71 1.39 -24.63
C LYS A 189 -6.77 2.52 -24.18
N ALA A 190 -7.10 3.19 -23.09
CA ALA A 190 -6.27 4.23 -22.48
C ALA A 190 -4.92 3.71 -21.90
N CYS A 191 -4.73 2.39 -21.80
CA CYS A 191 -3.48 1.76 -21.40
C CYS A 191 -2.54 1.40 -22.56
N LYS A 192 -2.93 1.76 -23.79
CA LYS A 192 -2.18 1.41 -25.02
C LYS A 192 -1.29 2.54 -25.47
#